data_c7581d0cee786438842cb1aa3c9ee4a0
#
_entry.id   c7581d0cee786438842cb1aa3c9ee4a0
#
_cell.length_a   1.000
_cell.length_b   1.000
_cell.length_c   1.000
_cell.angle_alpha   90.00
_cell.angle_beta   90.00
_cell.angle_gamma   90.00
#
_symmetry.space_group_name_H-M   'P 1'
#
loop_
_entity.id
_entity.type
_entity.pdbx_description
1 polymer ?
#
loop_
_entity_poly.entity_id
_entity_poly.type
_entity_poly.pdbx_seq_one_letter_code
_entity_poly.pdbx_strand_id
1 'polypeptide(L)'
;MIAYKFLRSGRRGPFSGFEWPAPGVWVHAERHMVACRRGVHGCRIEDLPWWLCDELWEIELDGRVEVDEHKIFAPAGRLRSRVEGWTPACAQEYADACAWRAHKRAAQALTRAGHASASAELAACATLDDVLLVARQLADSWPDTKISLTIAGDGAFRALTGAPPTSAYIAAHAAARLDGAEGYAAERAWQSRWLAGRLGLRPAIQSVNGRSNR
;
A
#
# COMPACT_ATOMS: atom_id res chain seq x y z
N MET A 1 -2.68 1.83 -22.42
CA MET A 1 -2.97 2.47 -21.11
C MET A 1 -1.71 2.40 -20.23
N ILE A 2 -1.37 3.48 -19.53
CA ILE A 2 -0.25 3.45 -18.56
C ILE A 2 -0.79 3.09 -17.17
N ALA A 3 -0.08 2.25 -16.47
CA ALA A 3 -0.37 1.76 -15.13
C ALA A 3 0.92 1.54 -14.35
N TYR A 4 0.83 0.97 -13.17
CA TYR A 4 1.96 0.68 -12.31
C TYR A 4 2.01 -0.80 -11.96
N LYS A 5 3.20 -1.30 -11.65
CA LYS A 5 3.40 -2.69 -11.27
C LYS A 5 4.53 -2.82 -10.25
N PHE A 6 4.21 -3.44 -9.13
CA PHE A 6 5.22 -3.87 -8.18
C PHE A 6 5.79 -5.24 -8.55
N LEU A 7 7.10 -5.37 -8.44
CA LEU A 7 7.85 -6.59 -8.72
C LEU A 7 8.86 -6.85 -7.58
N ARG A 8 9.25 -8.11 -7.44
CA ARG A 8 10.45 -8.47 -6.67
C ARG A 8 11.70 -8.03 -7.41
N SER A 9 12.81 -7.95 -6.70
CA SER A 9 14.12 -7.66 -7.27
C SER A 9 14.43 -8.52 -8.49
N GLY A 10 14.97 -7.89 -9.54
CA GLY A 10 15.23 -8.55 -10.81
C GLY A 10 13.99 -8.73 -11.68
N ARG A 11 13.01 -7.85 -11.54
CA ARG A 11 11.77 -7.85 -12.34
C ARG A 11 10.94 -9.14 -12.23
N ARG A 12 10.89 -9.77 -11.08
CA ARG A 12 10.12 -11.01 -10.86
C ARG A 12 8.72 -10.72 -10.32
N GLY A 13 7.73 -11.38 -10.88
CA GLY A 13 6.36 -11.33 -10.38
C GLY A 13 6.26 -11.86 -8.94
N PRO A 14 5.67 -11.11 -7.99
CA PRO A 14 5.71 -11.46 -6.57
C PRO A 14 4.99 -12.77 -6.24
N PHE A 15 3.99 -13.16 -7.03
CA PHE A 15 3.19 -14.37 -6.80
C PHE A 15 3.50 -15.49 -7.80
N SER A 16 3.77 -15.14 -9.05
CA SER A 16 3.99 -16.15 -10.11
C SER A 16 5.46 -16.52 -10.30
N GLY A 17 6.38 -15.70 -9.80
CA GLY A 17 7.80 -15.84 -10.11
C GLY A 17 8.15 -15.50 -11.57
N PHE A 18 7.19 -15.07 -12.38
CA PHE A 18 7.41 -14.74 -13.80
C PHE A 18 8.50 -13.68 -13.93
N GLU A 19 9.52 -14.00 -14.73
CA GLU A 19 10.62 -13.08 -15.03
C GLU A 19 10.23 -12.17 -16.19
N TRP A 20 10.06 -10.88 -15.91
CA TRP A 20 9.74 -9.90 -16.92
C TRP A 20 10.95 -9.65 -17.82
N PRO A 21 10.75 -9.60 -19.14
CA PRO A 21 11.82 -9.27 -20.07
C PRO A 21 12.32 -7.83 -19.87
N ALA A 22 13.33 -7.44 -20.63
CA ALA A 22 13.83 -6.07 -20.63
C ALA A 22 12.71 -5.06 -20.93
N PRO A 23 12.80 -3.83 -20.37
CA PRO A 23 11.84 -2.78 -20.67
C PRO A 23 11.63 -2.58 -22.18
N GLY A 24 10.40 -2.32 -22.58
CA GLY A 24 10.01 -2.17 -23.98
C GLY A 24 9.59 -3.48 -24.70
N VAL A 25 9.93 -4.64 -24.16
CA VAL A 25 9.53 -5.92 -24.74
C VAL A 25 8.11 -6.30 -24.32
N TRP A 26 7.25 -6.59 -25.28
CA TRP A 26 5.88 -6.99 -25.07
C TRP A 26 5.77 -8.42 -24.53
N VAL A 27 4.94 -8.57 -23.51
CA VAL A 27 4.47 -9.84 -22.96
C VAL A 27 3.01 -10.00 -23.36
N HIS A 28 2.65 -11.15 -23.86
CA HIS A 28 1.28 -11.50 -24.24
C HIS A 28 0.74 -12.59 -23.32
N ALA A 29 -0.49 -12.41 -22.85
CA ALA A 29 -1.19 -13.46 -22.13
C ALA A 29 -1.57 -14.58 -23.10
N GLU A 30 -1.53 -15.82 -22.62
CA GLU A 30 -2.10 -16.93 -23.35
C GLU A 30 -3.62 -16.74 -23.54
N ARG A 31 -4.18 -17.40 -24.57
CA ARG A 31 -5.59 -17.29 -24.98
C ARG A 31 -6.56 -17.35 -23.78
N HIS A 32 -7.53 -16.42 -23.75
CA HIS A 32 -8.55 -16.18 -22.74
C HIS A 32 -8.03 -15.61 -21.42
N MET A 33 -8.25 -14.29 -21.26
CA MET A 33 -7.98 -13.59 -20.01
C MET A 33 -8.88 -14.11 -18.90
N VAL A 34 -8.28 -14.39 -17.75
CA VAL A 34 -8.99 -14.72 -16.52
C VAL A 34 -8.33 -13.94 -15.39
N ALA A 35 -9.12 -13.15 -14.66
CA ALA A 35 -8.63 -12.42 -13.50
C ALA A 35 -7.83 -13.34 -12.56
N CYS A 36 -6.67 -12.87 -12.08
CA CYS A 36 -5.73 -13.61 -11.23
C CYS A 36 -5.02 -14.85 -11.84
N ARG A 37 -5.38 -15.26 -13.04
CA ARG A 37 -4.79 -16.48 -13.65
C ARG A 37 -4.13 -16.22 -15.00
N ARG A 38 -4.74 -15.43 -15.87
CA ARG A 38 -4.27 -15.18 -17.23
C ARG A 38 -4.47 -13.73 -17.58
N GLY A 39 -3.42 -13.03 -17.90
CA GLY A 39 -3.43 -11.60 -18.23
C GLY A 39 -2.17 -10.92 -17.75
N VAL A 40 -1.86 -9.82 -18.37
CA VAL A 40 -0.80 -8.91 -17.93
C VAL A 40 -1.41 -7.94 -16.93
N HIS A 41 -1.02 -8.06 -15.66
CA HIS A 41 -1.61 -7.29 -14.57
C HIS A 41 -0.78 -6.04 -14.24
N GLY A 42 -1.47 -4.96 -13.95
CA GLY A 42 -0.97 -3.75 -13.33
C GLY A 42 -1.95 -3.25 -12.27
N CYS A 43 -1.64 -2.12 -11.67
CA CYS A 43 -2.54 -1.43 -10.76
C CYS A 43 -2.59 0.07 -11.06
N ARG A 44 -3.65 0.72 -10.63
CA ARG A 44 -3.80 2.17 -10.66
C ARG A 44 -3.06 2.77 -9.47
N ILE A 45 -2.92 4.08 -9.42
CA ILE A 45 -2.29 4.78 -8.29
C ILE A 45 -3.03 4.50 -6.97
N GLU A 46 -4.35 4.54 -7.01
CA GLU A 46 -5.19 4.28 -5.85
C GLU A 46 -5.04 2.86 -5.27
N ASP A 47 -4.55 1.94 -6.08
CA ASP A 47 -4.39 0.53 -5.71
C ASP A 47 -2.95 0.17 -5.26
N LEU A 48 -1.98 1.09 -5.39
CA LEU A 48 -0.58 0.84 -5.02
C LEU A 48 -0.37 0.22 -3.63
N PRO A 49 -1.07 0.69 -2.56
CA PRO A 49 -0.87 0.15 -1.21
C PRO A 49 -1.17 -1.35 -1.05
N TRP A 50 -1.83 -1.95 -2.03
CA TRP A 50 -2.17 -3.39 -2.02
C TRP A 50 -1.06 -4.28 -2.58
N TRP A 51 -0.10 -3.69 -3.31
CA TRP A 51 0.84 -4.45 -4.15
C TRP A 51 2.31 -4.22 -3.82
N LEU A 52 2.63 -3.49 -2.76
CA LEU A 52 3.99 -3.09 -2.38
C LEU A 52 4.99 -4.25 -2.44
N CYS A 53 6.10 -4.04 -3.13
CA CYS A 53 7.19 -4.98 -3.26
C CYS A 53 8.51 -4.22 -3.52
N ASP A 54 9.58 -4.90 -3.94
CA ASP A 54 10.93 -4.35 -4.00
C ASP A 54 11.12 -3.28 -5.06
N GLU A 55 10.48 -3.45 -6.22
CA GLU A 55 10.61 -2.56 -7.38
C GLU A 55 9.26 -2.06 -7.85
N LEU A 56 9.15 -0.78 -8.15
CA LEU A 56 7.98 -0.20 -8.79
C LEU A 56 8.30 0.17 -10.25
N TRP A 57 7.42 -0.22 -11.16
CA TRP A 57 7.56 0.00 -12.59
C TRP A 57 6.34 0.67 -13.18
N GLU A 58 6.55 1.59 -14.13
CA GLU A 58 5.51 1.92 -15.10
C GLU A 58 5.32 0.75 -16.06
N ILE A 59 4.07 0.39 -16.30
CA ILE A 59 3.70 -0.64 -17.28
C ILE A 59 2.73 -0.05 -18.30
N GLU A 60 2.95 -0.36 -19.56
CA GLU A 60 1.99 -0.09 -20.62
C GLU A 60 1.18 -1.34 -20.89
N LEU A 61 -0.14 -1.21 -20.80
CA LEU A 61 -1.10 -2.25 -21.11
C LEU A 61 -1.73 -1.98 -22.47
N ASP A 62 -1.90 -3.03 -23.28
CA ASP A 62 -2.51 -2.95 -24.62
C ASP A 62 -3.66 -3.94 -24.79
N GLY A 63 -4.60 -3.57 -25.67
CA GLY A 63 -5.85 -4.26 -25.88
C GLY A 63 -6.93 -3.84 -24.90
N ARG A 64 -7.97 -4.68 -24.75
CA ARG A 64 -9.07 -4.43 -23.82
C ARG A 64 -8.56 -4.55 -22.38
N VAL A 65 -8.60 -3.42 -21.65
CA VAL A 65 -8.26 -3.40 -20.24
C VAL A 65 -9.50 -3.70 -19.40
N GLU A 66 -9.38 -4.65 -18.50
CA GLU A 66 -10.41 -5.02 -17.52
C GLU A 66 -9.97 -4.60 -16.12
N VAL A 67 -10.96 -4.29 -15.28
CA VAL A 67 -10.75 -3.85 -13.89
C VAL A 67 -11.31 -4.92 -12.96
N ASP A 68 -10.53 -5.29 -11.97
CA ASP A 68 -10.94 -6.20 -10.92
C ASP A 68 -10.39 -5.72 -9.58
N GLU A 69 -11.28 -5.34 -8.68
CA GLU A 69 -11.04 -4.82 -7.34
C GLU A 69 -9.85 -3.82 -7.26
N HIS A 70 -8.65 -4.31 -6.96
CA HIS A 70 -7.44 -3.49 -6.79
C HIS A 70 -6.39 -3.68 -7.89
N LYS A 71 -6.79 -4.16 -9.04
CA LYS A 71 -5.90 -4.38 -10.18
C LYS A 71 -6.60 -4.13 -11.50
N ILE A 72 -5.80 -3.92 -12.51
CA ILE A 72 -6.22 -3.90 -13.90
C ILE A 72 -5.43 -4.94 -14.67
N PHE A 73 -5.99 -5.49 -15.73
CA PHE A 73 -5.30 -6.48 -16.56
C PHE A 73 -5.71 -6.37 -18.02
N ALA A 74 -4.80 -6.78 -18.89
CA ALA A 74 -4.94 -6.71 -20.33
C ALA A 74 -4.34 -7.94 -21.01
N PRO A 75 -4.66 -8.20 -22.31
CA PRO A 75 -4.05 -9.31 -23.03
C PRO A 75 -2.57 -9.12 -23.32
N ALA A 76 -2.06 -7.90 -23.31
CA ALA A 76 -0.66 -7.62 -23.52
C ALA A 76 -0.19 -6.46 -22.64
N GLY A 77 1.13 -6.42 -22.38
CA GLY A 77 1.76 -5.31 -21.68
C GLY A 77 3.28 -5.38 -21.74
N ARG A 78 3.92 -4.26 -21.45
CA ARG A 78 5.38 -4.15 -21.35
C ARG A 78 5.78 -3.23 -20.21
N LEU A 79 6.87 -3.54 -19.54
CA LEU A 79 7.51 -2.61 -18.63
C LEU A 79 8.06 -1.43 -19.44
N ARG A 80 7.88 -0.20 -18.94
CA ARG A 80 8.42 1.01 -19.56
C ARG A 80 9.66 1.48 -18.86
N SER A 81 9.49 1.99 -17.67
CA SER A 81 10.56 2.56 -16.86
C SER A 81 10.40 2.17 -15.41
N ARG A 82 11.49 2.02 -14.72
CA ARG A 82 11.49 1.86 -13.27
C ARG A 82 11.20 3.20 -12.62
N VAL A 83 10.42 3.20 -11.57
CA VAL A 83 10.22 4.36 -10.72
C VAL A 83 11.37 4.41 -9.71
N GLU A 84 12.43 5.12 -10.08
CA GLU A 84 13.69 5.13 -9.31
C GLU A 84 13.52 5.73 -7.90
N GLY A 85 12.50 6.54 -7.68
CA GLY A 85 12.16 7.07 -6.36
C GLY A 85 11.69 6.02 -5.35
N TRP A 86 11.24 4.84 -5.81
CA TRP A 86 10.90 3.73 -4.92
C TRP A 86 12.16 2.96 -4.54
N THR A 87 12.79 3.40 -3.48
CA THR A 87 14.02 2.84 -2.90
C THR A 87 13.72 2.19 -1.55
N PRO A 88 14.64 1.37 -0.98
CA PRO A 88 14.51 0.88 0.38
C PRO A 88 14.30 2.00 1.41
N ALA A 89 14.96 3.15 1.24
CA ALA A 89 14.77 4.31 2.12
C ALA A 89 13.35 4.89 1.98
N CYS A 90 12.82 5.05 0.77
CA CYS A 90 11.45 5.50 0.55
C CYS A 90 10.42 4.50 1.09
N ALA A 91 10.67 3.21 0.94
CA ALA A 91 9.82 2.16 1.49
C ALA A 91 9.81 2.19 3.04
N GLN A 92 10.96 2.49 3.66
CA GLN A 92 11.07 2.68 5.11
C GLN A 92 10.32 3.94 5.57
N GLU A 93 10.53 5.09 4.92
CA GLU A 93 9.78 6.33 5.19
C GLU A 93 8.26 6.09 5.14
N TYR A 94 7.82 5.31 4.17
CA TYR A 94 6.40 4.95 4.03
C TYR A 94 5.91 4.05 5.17
N ALA A 95 6.70 3.06 5.56
CA ALA A 95 6.36 2.17 6.68
C ALA A 95 6.25 2.95 8.00
N ASP A 96 7.21 3.86 8.26
CA ASP A 96 7.23 4.74 9.43
C ASP A 96 5.99 5.64 9.46
N ALA A 97 5.67 6.26 8.33
CA ALA A 97 4.49 7.12 8.21
C ALA A 97 3.20 6.34 8.50
N CYS A 98 3.08 5.09 8.04
CA CYS A 98 1.94 4.21 8.37
C CYS A 98 1.90 3.85 9.87
N ALA A 99 3.05 3.54 10.48
CA ALA A 99 3.13 3.23 11.90
C ALA A 99 2.70 4.42 12.79
N TRP A 100 3.16 5.62 12.47
CA TRP A 100 2.73 6.84 13.16
C TRP A 100 1.24 7.12 13.03
N ARG A 101 0.62 6.72 11.93
CA ARG A 101 -0.83 6.82 11.76
C ARG A 101 -1.58 5.79 12.61
N ALA A 102 -1.08 4.55 12.70
CA ALA A 102 -1.63 3.54 13.60
C ALA A 102 -1.54 3.99 15.07
N HIS A 103 -0.39 4.52 15.48
CA HIS A 103 -0.17 5.13 16.79
C HIS A 103 -1.18 6.24 17.10
N LYS A 104 -1.36 7.20 16.19
CA LYS A 104 -2.36 8.27 16.36
C LYS A 104 -3.79 7.73 16.53
N ARG A 105 -4.14 6.67 15.80
CA ARG A 105 -5.47 6.03 15.94
C ARG A 105 -5.63 5.35 17.29
N ALA A 106 -4.58 4.72 17.81
CA ALA A 106 -4.62 4.13 19.16
C ALA A 106 -4.80 5.19 20.26
N ALA A 107 -4.07 6.31 20.18
CA ALA A 107 -4.26 7.42 21.10
C ALA A 107 -5.70 7.99 21.05
N GLN A 108 -6.27 8.12 19.85
CA GLN A 108 -7.69 8.51 19.69
C GLN A 108 -8.65 7.48 20.31
N ALA A 109 -8.38 6.18 20.18
CA ALA A 109 -9.19 5.14 20.78
C ALA A 109 -9.18 5.23 22.31
N LEU A 110 -8.01 5.45 22.91
CA LEU A 110 -7.85 5.69 24.35
C LEU A 110 -8.66 6.93 24.80
N THR A 111 -8.58 8.02 24.06
CA THR A 111 -9.37 9.23 24.37
C THR A 111 -10.88 8.95 24.33
N ARG A 112 -11.35 8.24 23.30
CA ARG A 112 -12.78 7.87 23.16
C ARG A 112 -13.27 6.94 24.26
N ALA A 113 -12.39 6.09 24.79
CA ALA A 113 -12.67 5.21 25.92
C ALA A 113 -12.58 5.92 27.29
N GLY A 114 -12.21 7.20 27.33
CA GLY A 114 -12.08 7.96 28.58
C GLY A 114 -10.72 7.84 29.26
N HIS A 115 -9.73 7.18 28.66
CA HIS A 115 -8.38 6.96 29.21
C HIS A 115 -7.43 8.10 28.85
N ALA A 116 -7.72 9.33 29.29
CA ALA A 116 -6.98 10.53 28.90
C ALA A 116 -5.49 10.47 29.26
N SER A 117 -5.13 9.95 30.45
CA SER A 117 -3.75 9.81 30.89
C SER A 117 -2.96 8.85 29.98
N ALA A 118 -3.53 7.68 29.70
CA ALA A 118 -2.89 6.69 28.81
C ALA A 118 -2.77 7.21 27.37
N SER A 119 -3.78 7.96 26.89
CA SER A 119 -3.72 8.63 25.59
C SER A 119 -2.59 9.65 25.52
N ALA A 120 -2.40 10.46 26.58
CA ALA A 120 -1.33 11.44 26.64
C ALA A 120 0.04 10.77 26.70
N GLU A 121 0.19 9.69 27.48
CA GLU A 121 1.41 8.91 27.55
C GLU A 121 1.79 8.31 26.17
N LEU A 122 0.86 7.67 25.50
CA LEU A 122 1.11 7.14 24.16
C LEU A 122 1.44 8.27 23.18
N ALA A 123 0.71 9.39 23.21
CA ALA A 123 0.93 10.52 22.31
C ALA A 123 2.30 11.22 22.53
N ALA A 124 2.90 11.07 23.71
CA ALA A 124 4.21 11.64 24.03
C ALA A 124 5.39 10.83 23.46
N CYS A 125 5.17 9.65 22.89
CA CYS A 125 6.22 8.84 22.27
C CYS A 125 6.91 9.63 21.15
N ALA A 126 8.24 9.70 21.21
CA ALA A 126 9.06 10.41 20.23
C ALA A 126 9.62 9.49 19.12
N THR A 127 9.72 8.20 19.39
CA THR A 127 10.26 7.19 18.47
C THR A 127 9.30 6.02 18.31
N LEU A 128 9.46 5.22 17.24
CA LEU A 128 8.67 3.99 17.08
C LEU A 128 9.03 2.91 18.11
N ASP A 129 10.24 2.92 18.62
CA ASP A 129 10.63 2.05 19.74
C ASP A 129 9.86 2.42 21.01
N ASP A 130 9.68 3.71 21.30
CA ASP A 130 8.83 4.17 22.40
C ASP A 130 7.39 3.72 22.22
N VAL A 131 6.85 3.89 21.00
CA VAL A 131 5.48 3.43 20.67
C VAL A 131 5.31 1.94 20.92
N LEU A 132 6.29 1.13 20.50
CA LEU A 132 6.27 -0.32 20.70
C LEU A 132 6.25 -0.69 22.19
N LEU A 133 7.07 -0.02 23.01
CA LEU A 133 7.18 -0.28 24.44
C LEU A 133 5.92 0.19 25.18
N VAL A 134 5.54 1.44 25.00
CA VAL A 134 4.41 2.07 25.69
C VAL A 134 3.07 1.40 25.31
N ALA A 135 2.86 1.11 24.02
CA ALA A 135 1.66 0.43 23.60
C ALA A 135 1.49 -0.96 24.23
N ARG A 136 2.58 -1.72 24.42
CA ARG A 136 2.56 -3.01 25.13
C ARG A 136 2.20 -2.85 26.60
N GLN A 137 2.84 -1.91 27.29
CA GLN A 137 2.59 -1.65 28.72
C GLN A 137 1.13 -1.23 28.96
N LEU A 138 0.63 -0.32 28.12
CA LEU A 138 -0.77 0.14 28.23
C LEU A 138 -1.78 -0.95 27.88
N ALA A 139 -1.47 -1.85 26.93
CA ALA A 139 -2.35 -2.94 26.53
C ALA A 139 -2.67 -3.93 27.67
N ASP A 140 -1.76 -4.08 28.62
CA ASP A 140 -1.99 -4.91 29.82
C ASP A 140 -2.81 -4.20 30.90
N SER A 141 -2.77 -2.88 30.92
CA SER A 141 -3.50 -2.04 31.90
C SER A 141 -4.93 -1.69 31.48
N TRP A 142 -5.19 -1.65 30.16
CA TRP A 142 -6.46 -1.19 29.59
C TRP A 142 -7.07 -2.24 28.62
N PRO A 143 -7.78 -3.27 29.13
CA PRO A 143 -8.29 -4.38 28.33
C PRO A 143 -9.30 -3.98 27.25
N ASP A 144 -10.12 -2.93 27.48
CA ASP A 144 -11.12 -2.39 26.55
C ASP A 144 -10.51 -1.74 25.31
N THR A 145 -9.28 -1.23 25.41
CA THR A 145 -8.51 -0.65 24.30
C THR A 145 -7.34 -1.51 23.85
N LYS A 146 -7.17 -2.69 24.44
CA LYS A 146 -6.05 -3.60 24.18
C LYS A 146 -5.78 -3.84 22.70
N ILE A 147 -6.82 -4.08 21.90
CA ILE A 147 -6.67 -4.35 20.48
C ILE A 147 -6.08 -3.15 19.74
N SER A 148 -6.54 -1.93 20.04
CA SER A 148 -6.01 -0.71 19.40
C SER A 148 -4.55 -0.47 19.77
N LEU A 149 -4.18 -0.73 21.00
CA LEU A 149 -2.81 -0.63 21.48
C LEU A 149 -1.90 -1.71 20.84
N THR A 150 -2.37 -2.95 20.78
CA THR A 150 -1.65 -4.03 20.08
C THR A 150 -1.40 -3.67 18.61
N ILE A 151 -2.41 -3.15 17.92
CA ILE A 151 -2.27 -2.71 16.52
C ILE A 151 -1.23 -1.59 16.38
N ALA A 152 -1.16 -0.64 17.32
CA ALA A 152 -0.13 0.41 17.30
C ALA A 152 1.28 -0.17 17.51
N GLY A 153 1.43 -1.04 18.49
CA GLY A 153 2.70 -1.73 18.77
C GLY A 153 3.17 -2.59 17.60
N ASP A 154 2.25 -3.36 17.00
CA ASP A 154 2.57 -4.17 15.81
C ASP A 154 2.92 -3.29 14.61
N GLY A 155 2.25 -2.14 14.43
CA GLY A 155 2.58 -1.16 13.40
C GLY A 155 4.00 -0.63 13.54
N ALA A 156 4.39 -0.24 14.76
CA ALA A 156 5.74 0.21 15.07
C ALA A 156 6.77 -0.91 14.82
N PHE A 157 6.51 -2.12 15.32
CA PHE A 157 7.39 -3.29 15.10
C PHE A 157 7.60 -3.59 13.62
N ARG A 158 6.53 -3.56 12.81
CA ARG A 158 6.64 -3.83 11.37
C ARG A 158 7.39 -2.75 10.60
N ALA A 159 7.26 -1.49 11.01
CA ALA A 159 8.08 -0.43 10.45
C ALA A 159 9.55 -0.61 10.81
N LEU A 160 9.86 -0.82 12.07
CA LEU A 160 11.24 -1.07 12.56
C LEU A 160 11.90 -2.31 11.92
N THR A 161 11.11 -3.29 11.51
CA THR A 161 11.61 -4.51 10.83
C THR A 161 11.56 -4.44 9.30
N GLY A 162 11.28 -3.28 8.72
CA GLY A 162 11.30 -3.07 7.26
C GLY A 162 10.22 -3.83 6.51
N ALA A 163 8.97 -3.83 7.01
CA ALA A 163 7.84 -4.52 6.39
C ALA A 163 6.74 -3.54 5.90
N PRO A 164 6.99 -2.69 4.88
CA PRO A 164 6.06 -1.65 4.42
C PRO A 164 4.64 -2.15 4.09
N PRO A 165 4.46 -3.31 3.39
CA PRO A 165 3.12 -3.81 3.11
C PRO A 165 2.31 -4.10 4.37
N THR A 166 2.96 -4.67 5.38
CA THR A 166 2.32 -5.02 6.66
C THR A 166 2.02 -3.76 7.47
N SER A 167 2.94 -2.78 7.52
CA SER A 167 2.70 -1.49 8.19
C SER A 167 1.50 -0.76 7.57
N ALA A 168 1.39 -0.73 6.24
CA ALA A 168 0.25 -0.15 5.54
C ALA A 168 -1.07 -0.85 5.85
N TYR A 169 -1.06 -2.18 5.87
CA TYR A 169 -2.23 -3.00 6.25
C TYR A 169 -2.67 -2.69 7.67
N ILE A 170 -1.74 -2.68 8.62
CA ILE A 170 -2.00 -2.41 10.04
C ILE A 170 -2.60 -1.01 10.23
N ALA A 171 -2.04 0.03 9.58
CA ALA A 171 -2.57 1.38 9.66
C ALA A 171 -4.03 1.49 9.16
N ALA A 172 -4.36 0.79 8.05
CA ALA A 172 -5.72 0.75 7.53
C ALA A 172 -6.68 0.05 8.49
N HIS A 173 -6.26 -1.02 9.15
CA HIS A 173 -7.08 -1.70 10.16
C HIS A 173 -7.20 -0.90 11.46
N ALA A 174 -6.19 -0.13 11.86
CA ALA A 174 -6.29 0.81 12.97
C ALA A 174 -7.38 1.86 12.69
N ALA A 175 -7.43 2.39 11.47
CA ALA A 175 -8.46 3.33 11.06
C ALA A 175 -9.86 2.69 11.01
N ALA A 176 -9.95 1.45 10.48
CA ALA A 176 -11.20 0.70 10.45
C ALA A 176 -11.80 0.45 11.85
N ARG A 177 -10.95 0.17 12.83
CA ARG A 177 -11.43 -0.04 14.21
C ARG A 177 -12.01 1.22 14.83
N LEU A 178 -11.52 2.38 14.45
CA LEU A 178 -11.98 3.65 15.00
C LEU A 178 -13.22 4.19 14.28
N ASP A 179 -13.21 4.10 12.95
CA ASP A 179 -14.19 4.78 12.09
C ASP A 179 -14.84 3.84 11.04
N GLY A 180 -14.74 2.51 11.24
CA GLY A 180 -15.38 1.52 10.37
C GLY A 180 -14.81 1.50 8.94
N ALA A 181 -15.63 1.11 7.99
CA ALA A 181 -15.26 1.00 6.58
C ALA A 181 -14.81 2.33 5.97
N GLU A 182 -15.40 3.44 6.40
CA GLU A 182 -15.01 4.78 5.95
C GLU A 182 -13.59 5.14 6.42
N GLY A 183 -13.24 4.81 7.66
CA GLY A 183 -11.89 4.97 8.18
C GLY A 183 -10.87 4.16 7.40
N TYR A 184 -11.20 2.92 7.07
CA TYR A 184 -10.36 2.05 6.23
C TYR A 184 -10.11 2.67 4.85
N ALA A 185 -11.19 3.07 4.17
CA ALA A 185 -11.11 3.66 2.83
C ALA A 185 -10.31 4.98 2.84
N ALA A 186 -10.57 5.85 3.83
CA ALA A 186 -9.85 7.11 3.98
C ALA A 186 -8.34 6.90 4.21
N GLU A 187 -7.97 5.88 5.00
CA GLU A 187 -6.58 5.53 5.25
C GLU A 187 -5.90 5.00 3.97
N ARG A 188 -6.54 4.08 3.24
CA ARG A 188 -6.01 3.60 1.95
C ARG A 188 -5.84 4.72 0.92
N ALA A 189 -6.80 5.63 0.84
CA ALA A 189 -6.69 6.81 -0.02
C ALA A 189 -5.55 7.74 0.40
N TRP A 190 -5.28 7.90 1.71
CA TRP A 190 -4.11 8.64 2.17
C TRP A 190 -2.81 7.95 1.77
N GLN A 191 -2.72 6.63 1.95
CA GLN A 191 -1.55 5.83 1.57
C GLN A 191 -1.22 5.97 0.08
N SER A 192 -2.23 5.91 -0.78
CA SER A 192 -2.07 6.11 -2.22
C SER A 192 -1.59 7.51 -2.57
N ARG A 193 -2.16 8.54 -1.94
CA ARG A 193 -1.72 9.94 -2.14
C ARG A 193 -0.30 10.18 -1.66
N TRP A 194 0.10 9.57 -0.53
CA TRP A 194 1.46 9.66 -0.03
C TRP A 194 2.45 9.09 -1.05
N LEU A 195 2.20 7.87 -1.55
CA LEU A 195 3.03 7.23 -2.57
C LEU A 195 3.08 8.07 -3.85
N ALA A 196 1.93 8.50 -4.35
CA ALA A 196 1.86 9.31 -5.56
C ALA A 196 2.64 10.63 -5.43
N GLY A 197 2.46 11.34 -4.33
CA GLY A 197 3.16 12.60 -4.08
C GLY A 197 4.67 12.42 -3.89
N ARG A 198 5.08 11.41 -3.09
CA ARG A 198 6.50 11.14 -2.80
C ARG A 198 7.29 10.68 -4.03
N LEU A 199 6.61 9.97 -4.95
CA LEU A 199 7.21 9.39 -6.15
C LEU A 199 6.92 10.20 -7.42
N GLY A 200 6.18 11.29 -7.35
CA GLY A 200 5.80 12.10 -8.51
C GLY A 200 4.94 11.35 -9.53
N LEU A 201 4.14 10.37 -9.10
CA LEU A 201 3.33 9.56 -10.00
C LEU A 201 2.16 10.37 -10.56
N ARG A 202 1.85 10.12 -11.83
CA ARG A 202 0.73 10.76 -12.52
C ARG A 202 -0.39 9.75 -12.80
N PRO A 203 -1.66 10.16 -12.66
CA PRO A 203 -2.78 9.30 -13.08
C PRO A 203 -2.61 8.83 -14.52
N ALA A 204 -3.04 7.61 -14.80
CA ALA A 204 -3.03 7.04 -16.13
C ALA A 204 -3.79 7.96 -17.10
N ILE A 205 -3.10 8.52 -18.07
CA ILE A 205 -3.74 9.23 -19.18
C ILE A 205 -4.43 8.15 -20.01
N GLN A 206 -5.75 8.08 -19.97
CA GLN A 206 -6.50 7.33 -20.98
C GLN A 206 -6.21 8.01 -22.32
N SER A 207 -5.44 7.36 -23.17
CA SER A 207 -5.39 7.76 -24.58
C SER A 207 -6.81 7.55 -25.13
N VAL A 208 -7.53 8.64 -25.28
CA VAL A 208 -8.79 8.65 -26.02
C VAL A 208 -8.40 8.38 -27.49
N ASN A 209 -8.29 7.11 -27.85
CA ASN A 209 -8.26 6.71 -29.24
C ASN A 209 -9.68 6.92 -29.78
N GLY A 210 -9.95 8.15 -30.19
CA GLY A 210 -11.09 8.49 -31.05
C GLY A 210 -10.95 7.75 -32.37
N ARG A 211 -11.41 6.50 -32.46
CA ARG A 211 -11.80 5.93 -33.73
C ARG A 211 -13.17 6.54 -34.06
N SER A 212 -13.12 7.68 -34.76
CA SER A 212 -14.23 8.14 -35.56
C SER A 212 -14.57 7.02 -36.55
N ASN A 213 -15.71 6.36 -36.34
CA ASN A 213 -16.32 5.52 -37.37
C ASN A 213 -16.75 6.43 -38.51
N ARG A 214 -16.13 6.26 -39.65
CA ARG A 214 -16.71 6.55 -40.96
C ARG A 214 -16.98 5.23 -41.67
#